data_61dc73cbd529aff227dd6b84b0d2d9f1
#
_entry.id   61dc73cbd529aff227dd6b84b0d2d9f1
#
_cell.length_a   1.000
_cell.length_b   1.000
_cell.length_c   1.000
_cell.angle_alpha   90.00
_cell.angle_beta   90.00
_cell.angle_gamma   90.00
#
_symmetry.space_group_name_H-M   'P 1'
#
loop_
_entity.id
_entity.type
_entity.pdbx_description
1 polymer ?
#
loop_
_entity_poly.entity_id
_entity_poly.type
_entity_poly.pdbx_seq_one_letter_code
_entity_poly.pdbx_strand_id
1 'polypeptide(L)'
;RDTVESAYSQLHAEGFIERRVGSGSFVSERAQHLGRGTARHVAVRKEPLRLSQRGSAIYQGGGVRDFLTPRPFAPGVPETRSFPLQTWERLERQVLKEYGTRALLHSPPQGMEPLRRAIAAYVNLERGARATPERVLVLSSSQQALSLCATVLLDVGERIFIEDPVYHGARKAF
;
A
#
# COMPACT_ATOMS: atom_id res chain seq x y z
N ARG A 1 15.47 32.47 -21.19
CA ARG A 1 14.43 33.53 -21.15
C ARG A 1 13.05 32.88 -21.21
N ASP A 2 12.83 31.92 -22.11
CA ASP A 2 11.55 31.27 -22.33
C ASP A 2 11.04 30.46 -21.13
N THR A 3 11.94 29.82 -20.39
CA THR A 3 11.58 29.02 -19.18
C THR A 3 11.00 29.90 -18.08
N VAL A 4 11.57 31.09 -17.86
CA VAL A 4 11.08 32.05 -16.86
C VAL A 4 9.72 32.61 -17.28
N GLU A 5 9.58 32.98 -18.55
CA GLU A 5 8.30 33.47 -19.08
C GLU A 5 7.19 32.41 -19.00
N SER A 6 7.52 31.17 -19.29
CA SER A 6 6.60 30.02 -19.13
C SER A 6 6.16 29.87 -17.69
N ALA A 7 7.08 29.90 -16.71
CA ALA A 7 6.76 29.81 -15.30
C ALA A 7 5.85 30.94 -14.81
N TYR A 8 6.15 32.18 -15.22
CA TYR A 8 5.29 33.33 -14.88
C TYR A 8 3.92 33.27 -15.56
N SER A 9 3.83 32.73 -16.76
CA SER A 9 2.57 32.51 -17.46
C SER A 9 1.72 31.46 -16.77
N GLN A 10 2.34 30.39 -16.29
CA GLN A 10 1.66 29.36 -15.51
C GLN A 10 1.14 29.92 -14.18
N LEU A 11 1.97 30.61 -13.42
CA LEU A 11 1.55 31.25 -12.16
C LEU A 11 0.41 32.26 -12.34
N HIS A 12 0.41 32.98 -13.47
CA HIS A 12 -0.68 33.87 -13.81
C HIS A 12 -1.96 33.12 -14.16
N ALA A 13 -1.87 32.05 -14.96
CA ALA A 13 -3.01 31.22 -15.31
C ALA A 13 -3.64 30.52 -14.09
N GLU A 14 -2.82 30.13 -13.12
CA GLU A 14 -3.24 29.52 -11.86
C GLU A 14 -3.75 30.57 -10.85
N GLY A 15 -3.63 31.87 -11.15
CA GLY A 15 -4.13 32.97 -10.32
C GLY A 15 -3.26 33.31 -9.10
N PHE A 16 -1.99 32.91 -9.09
CA PHE A 16 -1.03 33.25 -8.03
C PHE A 16 -0.41 34.63 -8.23
N ILE A 17 -0.31 35.10 -9.48
CA ILE A 17 0.18 36.44 -9.80
C ILE A 17 -0.77 37.17 -10.74
N GLU A 18 -0.78 38.49 -10.63
CA GLU A 18 -1.46 39.40 -11.56
C GLU A 18 -0.40 40.18 -12.36
N ARG A 19 -0.60 40.26 -13.69
CA ARG A 19 0.24 41.06 -14.58
C ARG A 19 -0.44 42.40 -14.86
N ARG A 20 0.29 43.48 -14.59
CA ARG A 20 -0.17 44.83 -14.91
C ARG A 20 0.71 45.41 -15.98
N VAL A 21 0.11 45.79 -17.11
CA VAL A 21 0.83 46.36 -18.24
C VAL A 21 1.59 47.63 -17.78
N GLY A 22 2.88 47.68 -18.05
CA GLY A 22 3.75 48.79 -17.64
C GLY A 22 4.20 48.79 -16.17
N SER A 23 3.70 47.90 -15.31
CA SER A 23 4.01 47.89 -13.88
C SER A 23 4.64 46.58 -13.37
N GLY A 24 4.57 45.48 -14.18
CA GLY A 24 5.17 44.20 -13.83
C GLY A 24 4.19 43.16 -13.30
N SER A 25 4.71 42.14 -12.62
CA SER A 25 3.91 41.06 -12.03
C SER A 25 3.86 41.19 -10.50
N PHE A 26 2.68 41.04 -9.92
CA PHE A 26 2.41 41.16 -8.51
C PHE A 26 1.81 39.87 -7.96
N VAL A 27 2.07 39.56 -6.71
CA VAL A 27 1.42 38.43 -6.03
C VAL A 27 -0.06 38.74 -5.81
N SER A 28 -0.95 37.87 -6.26
CA SER A 28 -2.40 38.07 -6.13
C SER A 28 -2.86 38.01 -4.66
N GLU A 29 -4.00 38.63 -4.34
CA GLU A 29 -4.61 38.51 -3.01
C GLU A 29 -4.92 37.05 -2.68
N ARG A 30 -5.31 36.25 -3.64
CA ARG A 30 -5.56 34.83 -3.46
C ARG A 30 -4.31 34.09 -2.98
N ALA A 31 -3.13 34.38 -3.55
CA ALA A 31 -1.87 33.79 -3.14
C ALA A 31 -1.45 34.28 -1.74
N GLN A 32 -1.73 35.54 -1.42
CA GLN A 32 -1.48 36.09 -0.07
C GLN A 32 -2.35 35.40 1.00
N HIS A 33 -3.60 35.06 0.67
CA HIS A 33 -4.47 34.31 1.56
C HIS A 33 -4.04 32.84 1.73
N LEU A 34 -3.50 32.21 0.69
CA LEU A 34 -2.93 30.87 0.78
C LEU A 34 -1.63 30.85 1.62
N GLY A 35 -0.81 31.90 1.49
CA GLY A 35 0.40 32.07 2.31
C GLY A 35 0.13 32.53 3.75
N ARG A 36 -1.00 33.20 3.98
CA ARG A 36 -1.50 33.58 5.33
C ARG A 36 -2.46 32.56 5.93
N GLY A 37 -2.73 31.49 5.25
CA GLY A 37 -3.19 30.28 5.93
C GLY A 37 -2.14 29.96 6.99
N THR A 38 -2.16 30.74 8.08
CA THR A 38 -1.76 30.16 9.34
C THR A 38 -2.52 28.86 9.38
N ALA A 39 -1.82 27.76 9.13
CA ALA A 39 -2.26 26.52 9.68
C ALA A 39 -2.52 26.92 11.15
N ARG A 40 -3.76 27.28 11.44
CA ARG A 40 -4.25 27.18 12.80
C ARG A 40 -3.88 25.75 13.09
N HIS A 41 -2.78 25.57 13.80
CA HIS A 41 -2.56 24.33 14.51
C HIS A 41 -3.79 24.27 15.41
N VAL A 42 -4.88 23.79 14.83
CA VAL A 42 -5.93 23.19 15.63
C VAL A 42 -5.12 22.14 16.35
N ALA A 43 -4.81 22.46 17.60
CA ALA A 43 -4.24 21.48 18.49
C ALA A 43 -5.22 20.33 18.42
N VAL A 44 -4.93 19.38 17.53
CA VAL A 44 -5.68 18.15 17.45
C VAL A 44 -5.50 17.61 18.85
N ARG A 45 -6.54 17.78 19.68
CA ARG A 45 -6.60 17.11 20.96
C ARG A 45 -6.29 15.67 20.63
N LYS A 46 -5.11 15.22 21.00
CA LYS A 46 -4.71 13.83 20.92
C LYS A 46 -5.53 13.08 21.99
N GLU A 47 -6.82 13.04 21.80
CA GLU A 47 -7.60 12.05 22.52
C GLU A 47 -7.07 10.70 22.04
N PRO A 48 -6.63 9.86 22.97
CA PRO A 48 -6.13 8.56 22.58
C PRO A 48 -7.22 7.85 21.79
N LEU A 49 -6.87 7.38 20.59
CA LEU A 49 -7.79 6.68 19.71
C LEU A 49 -8.38 5.50 20.50
N ARG A 50 -9.69 5.54 20.75
CA ARG A 50 -10.37 4.44 21.44
C ARG A 50 -10.56 3.28 20.47
N LEU A 51 -9.63 2.37 20.49
CA LEU A 51 -9.76 1.11 19.74
C LEU A 51 -10.69 0.15 20.49
N SER A 52 -11.41 -0.68 19.75
CA SER A 52 -12.09 -1.85 20.32
C SER A 52 -11.06 -2.79 20.98
N GLN A 53 -11.50 -3.71 21.83
CA GLN A 53 -10.61 -4.73 22.41
C GLN A 53 -9.86 -5.51 21.33
N ARG A 54 -10.57 -5.96 20.28
CA ARG A 54 -9.98 -6.63 19.12
C ARG A 54 -9.00 -5.72 18.37
N GLY A 55 -9.36 -4.46 18.13
CA GLY A 55 -8.48 -3.47 17.49
C GLY A 55 -7.21 -3.23 18.29
N SER A 56 -7.30 -3.14 19.61
CA SER A 56 -6.15 -3.01 20.51
C SER A 56 -5.25 -4.24 20.46
N ALA A 57 -5.81 -5.43 20.45
CA ALA A 57 -5.05 -6.69 20.34
C ALA A 57 -4.31 -6.79 19.00
N ILE A 58 -4.96 -6.42 17.89
CA ILE A 58 -4.33 -6.38 16.56
C ILE A 58 -3.20 -5.36 16.52
N TYR A 59 -3.44 -4.14 17.02
CA TYR A 59 -2.44 -3.07 17.06
C TYR A 59 -1.20 -3.46 17.90
N GLN A 60 -1.42 -4.04 19.07
CA GLN A 60 -0.32 -4.51 19.94
C GLN A 60 0.40 -5.74 19.38
N GLY A 61 -0.31 -6.54 18.62
CA GLY A 61 0.22 -7.75 17.98
C GLY A 61 1.06 -7.48 16.73
N GLY A 62 1.19 -6.23 16.30
CA GLY A 62 1.74 -5.79 15.02
C GLY A 62 3.03 -6.48 14.55
N GLY A 63 3.18 -6.47 13.24
CA GLY A 63 4.15 -7.16 12.39
C GLY A 63 5.65 -7.12 12.75
N VAL A 64 6.48 -7.13 11.75
CA VAL A 64 7.95 -7.03 11.89
C VAL A 64 8.30 -5.66 12.48
N ARG A 65 8.78 -5.63 13.72
CA ARG A 65 9.07 -4.37 14.44
C ARG A 65 10.34 -3.67 13.94
N ASP A 66 11.29 -4.40 13.41
CA ASP A 66 12.65 -3.94 13.12
C ASP A 66 13.07 -4.29 11.68
N PHE A 67 12.23 -3.90 10.71
CA PHE A 67 12.47 -4.21 9.31
C PHE A 67 13.62 -3.40 8.68
N LEU A 68 14.00 -2.25 9.27
CA LEU A 68 15.10 -1.41 8.77
C LEU A 68 16.48 -1.91 9.23
N THR A 69 16.56 -2.57 10.36
CA THR A 69 17.79 -3.12 10.92
C THR A 69 17.60 -4.60 11.28
N PRO A 70 17.52 -5.49 10.27
CA PRO A 70 17.28 -6.89 10.52
C PRO A 70 18.44 -7.49 11.35
N ARG A 71 18.10 -8.14 12.44
CA ARG A 71 19.04 -8.88 13.26
C ARG A 71 19.21 -10.30 12.73
N PRO A 72 20.35 -10.94 12.92
CA PRO A 72 20.47 -12.36 12.61
C PRO A 72 19.34 -13.17 13.27
N PHE A 73 18.77 -14.09 12.53
CA PHE A 73 17.60 -14.90 12.93
C PHE A 73 16.28 -14.14 13.15
N ALA A 74 16.20 -12.86 12.80
CA ALA A 74 14.93 -12.13 12.85
C ALA A 74 13.93 -12.73 11.82
N PRO A 75 12.75 -13.19 12.24
CA PRO A 75 11.77 -13.76 11.33
C PRO A 75 11.15 -12.68 10.45
N GLY A 76 10.74 -13.04 9.23
CA GLY A 76 9.96 -12.18 8.35
C GLY A 76 10.76 -11.17 7.54
N VAL A 77 12.09 -11.20 7.60
CA VAL A 77 12.96 -10.36 6.77
C VAL A 77 13.73 -11.27 5.79
N PRO A 78 13.41 -11.21 4.49
CA PRO A 78 14.11 -12.02 3.49
C PRO A 78 15.49 -11.45 3.16
N GLU A 79 16.35 -12.26 2.53
CA GLU A 79 17.62 -11.80 1.97
C GLU A 79 17.33 -10.99 0.69
N THR A 80 17.34 -9.66 0.82
CA THR A 80 16.98 -8.75 -0.29
C THR A 80 18.09 -8.54 -1.30
N ARG A 81 19.36 -8.81 -0.95
CA ARG A 81 20.51 -8.64 -1.85
C ARG A 81 20.53 -9.64 -3.00
N SER A 82 19.91 -10.81 -2.80
CA SER A 82 19.77 -11.83 -3.84
C SER A 82 18.53 -11.63 -4.72
N PHE A 83 17.72 -10.61 -4.45
CA PHE A 83 16.51 -10.36 -5.23
C PHE A 83 16.88 -9.94 -6.67
N PRO A 84 16.32 -10.57 -7.71
CA PRO A 84 16.67 -10.29 -9.09
C PRO A 84 16.03 -9.00 -9.63
N LEU A 85 16.45 -7.86 -9.10
CA LEU A 85 15.85 -6.55 -9.35
C LEU A 85 15.76 -6.19 -10.83
N GLN A 86 16.81 -6.45 -11.61
CA GLN A 86 16.82 -6.17 -13.06
C GLN A 86 15.77 -6.99 -13.82
N THR A 87 15.57 -8.25 -13.41
CA THR A 87 14.51 -9.10 -13.99
C THR A 87 13.14 -8.57 -13.63
N TRP A 88 12.96 -8.14 -12.39
CA TRP A 88 11.72 -7.53 -11.91
C TRP A 88 11.36 -6.29 -12.72
N GLU A 89 12.26 -5.32 -12.82
CA GLU A 89 12.06 -4.09 -13.60
C GLU A 89 11.72 -4.36 -15.09
N ARG A 90 12.40 -5.34 -15.68
CA ARG A 90 12.11 -5.73 -17.06
C ARG A 90 10.70 -6.27 -17.21
N LEU A 91 10.25 -7.12 -16.28
CA LEU A 91 8.90 -7.69 -16.29
C LEU A 91 7.84 -6.63 -16.04
N GLU A 92 8.05 -5.69 -15.11
CA GLU A 92 7.13 -4.55 -14.92
C GLU A 92 6.94 -3.74 -16.20
N ARG A 93 8.04 -3.39 -16.87
CA ARG A 93 7.98 -2.67 -18.16
C ARG A 93 7.26 -3.48 -19.23
N GLN A 94 7.45 -4.78 -19.26
CA GLN A 94 6.76 -5.67 -20.21
C GLN A 94 5.25 -5.66 -19.96
N VAL A 95 4.81 -5.81 -18.72
CA VAL A 95 3.40 -5.77 -18.33
C VAL A 95 2.77 -4.42 -18.72
N LEU A 96 3.42 -3.30 -18.38
CA LEU A 96 2.93 -1.97 -18.75
C LEU A 96 2.85 -1.77 -20.26
N LYS A 97 3.79 -2.32 -21.02
CA LYS A 97 3.75 -2.28 -22.49
C LYS A 97 2.61 -3.12 -23.07
N GLU A 98 2.35 -4.29 -22.48
CA GLU A 98 1.33 -5.23 -22.95
C GLU A 98 -0.09 -4.75 -22.63
N TYR A 99 -0.30 -4.29 -21.40
CA TYR A 99 -1.62 -3.90 -20.92
C TYR A 99 -1.91 -2.39 -21.09
N GLY A 100 -0.88 -1.55 -21.25
CA GLY A 100 -1.02 -0.10 -21.38
C GLY A 100 -1.77 0.50 -20.20
N THR A 101 -2.68 1.42 -20.46
CA THR A 101 -3.51 2.08 -19.44
C THR A 101 -4.45 1.11 -18.70
N ARG A 102 -4.72 -0.07 -19.26
CA ARG A 102 -5.53 -1.10 -18.59
C ARG A 102 -4.87 -1.63 -17.34
N ALA A 103 -3.53 -1.62 -17.25
CA ALA A 103 -2.78 -1.98 -16.05
C ALA A 103 -3.07 -1.04 -14.86
N LEU A 104 -3.61 0.15 -15.11
CA LEU A 104 -3.93 1.15 -14.09
C LEU A 104 -5.39 1.09 -13.60
N LEU A 105 -6.19 0.20 -14.17
CA LEU A 105 -7.58 -0.01 -13.76
C LEU A 105 -7.66 -0.90 -12.51
N HIS A 106 -8.81 -0.89 -11.88
CA HIS A 106 -9.10 -1.79 -10.77
C HIS A 106 -8.99 -3.25 -11.21
N SER A 107 -8.30 -4.05 -10.40
CA SER A 107 -8.27 -5.50 -10.58
C SER A 107 -9.60 -6.14 -10.17
N PRO A 108 -9.94 -7.31 -10.70
CA PRO A 108 -10.99 -8.13 -10.12
C PRO A 108 -10.75 -8.36 -8.62
N PRO A 109 -11.79 -8.46 -7.79
CA PRO A 109 -11.64 -8.62 -6.33
C PRO A 109 -10.76 -9.81 -5.91
N GLN A 110 -10.76 -10.86 -6.70
CA GLN A 110 -9.92 -12.06 -6.46
C GLN A 110 -8.46 -11.88 -6.92
N GLY A 111 -8.15 -10.81 -7.63
CA GLY A 111 -6.86 -10.59 -8.29
C GLY A 111 -6.89 -10.95 -9.78
N MET A 112 -5.88 -10.49 -10.50
CA MET A 112 -5.74 -10.70 -11.94
C MET A 112 -5.68 -12.18 -12.29
N GLU A 113 -6.47 -12.60 -13.27
CA GLU A 113 -6.58 -14.00 -13.69
C GLU A 113 -5.24 -14.61 -14.11
N PRO A 114 -4.38 -13.95 -14.91
CA PRO A 114 -3.07 -14.50 -15.25
C PRO A 114 -2.20 -14.79 -14.03
N LEU A 115 -2.24 -13.95 -12.99
CA LEU A 115 -1.52 -14.16 -11.74
C LEU A 115 -2.10 -15.36 -10.97
N ARG A 116 -3.42 -15.46 -10.86
CA ARG A 116 -4.08 -16.59 -10.19
C ARG A 116 -3.78 -17.92 -10.87
N ARG A 117 -3.74 -17.93 -12.20
CA ARG A 117 -3.35 -19.11 -13.00
C ARG A 117 -1.90 -19.51 -12.74
N ALA A 118 -0.98 -18.54 -12.74
CA ALA A 118 0.43 -18.79 -12.45
C ALA A 118 0.64 -19.32 -11.03
N ILE A 119 -0.06 -18.78 -10.04
CA ILE A 119 -0.03 -19.27 -8.66
C ILE A 119 -0.57 -20.69 -8.57
N ALA A 120 -1.72 -20.98 -9.18
CA ALA A 120 -2.29 -22.33 -9.18
C ALA A 120 -1.32 -23.35 -9.80
N ALA A 121 -0.72 -23.02 -10.95
CA ALA A 121 0.28 -23.87 -11.59
C ALA A 121 1.49 -24.10 -10.69
N TYR A 122 2.02 -23.04 -10.07
CA TYR A 122 3.16 -23.11 -9.17
C TYR A 122 2.89 -24.01 -7.96
N VAL A 123 1.79 -23.79 -7.23
CA VAL A 123 1.51 -24.58 -6.02
C VAL A 123 1.15 -26.03 -6.35
N ASN A 124 0.59 -26.30 -7.53
CA ASN A 124 0.37 -27.68 -7.99
C ASN A 124 1.69 -28.40 -8.23
N LEU A 125 2.65 -27.73 -8.87
CA LEU A 125 3.97 -28.30 -9.17
C LEU A 125 4.81 -28.48 -7.90
N GLU A 126 4.93 -27.43 -7.09
CA GLU A 126 5.88 -27.38 -5.97
C GLU A 126 5.33 -27.98 -4.66
N ARG A 127 4.02 -28.05 -4.52
CA ARG A 127 3.35 -28.48 -3.28
C ARG A 127 2.38 -29.64 -3.47
N GLY A 128 2.22 -30.15 -4.69
CA GLY A 128 1.26 -31.19 -4.97
C GLY A 128 -0.20 -30.81 -4.70
N ALA A 129 -0.50 -29.50 -4.70
CA ALA A 129 -1.85 -29.02 -4.53
C ALA A 129 -2.75 -29.40 -5.71
N ARG A 130 -4.06 -29.24 -5.55
CA ARG A 130 -5.04 -29.36 -6.64
C ARG A 130 -5.77 -28.03 -6.80
N ALA A 131 -4.97 -26.96 -6.97
CA ALA A 131 -5.49 -25.62 -7.11
C ALA A 131 -5.96 -25.34 -8.54
N THR A 132 -7.05 -24.58 -8.65
CA THR A 132 -7.49 -23.97 -9.91
C THR A 132 -7.46 -22.44 -9.75
N PRO A 133 -7.42 -21.66 -10.82
CA PRO A 133 -7.41 -20.19 -10.72
C PRO A 133 -8.58 -19.62 -9.92
N GLU A 134 -9.74 -20.29 -9.94
CA GLU A 134 -10.95 -19.90 -9.20
C GLU A 134 -10.81 -20.08 -7.69
N ARG A 135 -9.88 -20.94 -7.26
CA ARG A 135 -9.57 -21.20 -5.84
C ARG A 135 -8.43 -20.34 -5.31
N VAL A 136 -7.91 -19.44 -6.12
CA VAL A 136 -6.82 -18.54 -5.73
C VAL A 136 -7.39 -17.15 -5.48
N LEU A 137 -7.10 -16.60 -4.31
CA LEU A 137 -7.38 -15.23 -3.93
C LEU A 137 -6.07 -14.49 -3.66
N VAL A 138 -5.83 -13.42 -4.40
CA VAL A 138 -4.63 -12.58 -4.24
C VAL A 138 -4.89 -11.51 -3.20
N LEU A 139 -4.05 -11.45 -2.18
CA LEU A 139 -4.17 -10.53 -1.06
C LEU A 139 -2.86 -9.78 -0.85
N SER A 140 -2.91 -8.67 -0.11
CA SER A 140 -1.74 -7.81 0.12
C SER A 140 -0.71 -8.43 1.08
N SER A 141 -1.14 -9.32 1.97
CA SER A 141 -0.25 -9.93 2.96
C SER A 141 -0.84 -11.20 3.57
N SER A 142 0.04 -12.03 4.14
CA SER A 142 -0.36 -13.20 4.92
C SER A 142 -1.24 -12.82 6.12
N GLN A 143 -0.98 -11.68 6.74
CA GLN A 143 -1.81 -11.19 7.85
C GLN A 143 -3.25 -10.89 7.40
N GLN A 144 -3.42 -10.30 6.23
CA GLN A 144 -4.74 -10.08 5.65
C GLN A 144 -5.43 -11.40 5.34
N ALA A 145 -4.70 -12.37 4.81
CA ALA A 145 -5.24 -13.71 4.54
C ALA A 145 -5.75 -14.39 5.82
N LEU A 146 -4.96 -14.40 6.89
CA LEU A 146 -5.33 -14.97 8.17
C LEU A 146 -6.56 -14.28 8.77
N SER A 147 -6.59 -12.94 8.75
CA SER A 147 -7.72 -12.17 9.26
C SER A 147 -9.00 -12.41 8.45
N LEU A 148 -8.87 -12.52 7.13
CA LEU A 148 -9.99 -12.85 6.26
C LEU A 148 -10.53 -14.26 6.52
N CYS A 149 -9.64 -15.25 6.65
CA CYS A 149 -10.02 -16.62 7.01
C CYS A 149 -10.76 -16.65 8.36
N ALA A 150 -10.24 -15.97 9.38
CA ALA A 150 -10.91 -15.88 10.68
C ALA A 150 -12.30 -15.27 10.55
N THR A 151 -12.44 -14.20 9.77
CA THR A 151 -13.72 -13.49 9.61
C THR A 151 -14.77 -14.31 8.84
N VAL A 152 -14.33 -15.09 7.85
CA VAL A 152 -15.25 -15.79 6.92
C VAL A 152 -15.59 -17.20 7.40
N LEU A 153 -14.69 -17.85 8.14
CA LEU A 153 -14.79 -19.26 8.48
C LEU A 153 -15.11 -19.55 9.95
N LEU A 154 -15.03 -18.53 10.83
CA LEU A 154 -15.15 -18.74 12.26
C LEU A 154 -16.15 -17.78 12.92
N ASP A 155 -16.99 -18.34 13.75
CA ASP A 155 -17.83 -17.59 14.68
C ASP A 155 -17.15 -17.41 16.04
N VAL A 156 -17.64 -16.46 16.83
CA VAL A 156 -17.12 -16.17 18.16
C VAL A 156 -17.31 -17.39 19.09
N GLY A 157 -16.20 -17.86 19.67
CA GLY A 157 -16.20 -19.01 20.59
C GLY A 157 -15.87 -20.35 19.93
N GLU A 158 -15.72 -20.40 18.61
CA GLU A 158 -15.25 -21.59 17.91
C GLU A 158 -13.77 -21.87 18.21
N ARG A 159 -13.37 -23.11 18.03
CA ARG A 159 -12.00 -23.58 18.31
C ARG A 159 -11.26 -23.86 17.02
N ILE A 160 -10.02 -23.46 16.97
CA ILE A 160 -9.10 -23.78 15.88
C ILE A 160 -7.86 -24.49 16.43
N PHE A 161 -7.22 -25.27 15.59
CA PHE A 161 -5.90 -25.82 15.84
C PHE A 161 -4.86 -24.94 15.17
N ILE A 162 -3.82 -24.58 15.91
CA ILE A 162 -2.65 -23.84 15.41
C ILE A 162 -1.38 -24.55 15.84
N GLU A 163 -0.32 -24.41 15.04
CA GLU A 163 1.01 -24.91 15.39
C GLU A 163 1.57 -24.19 16.62
N ASP A 164 2.48 -24.86 17.36
CA ASP A 164 3.25 -24.23 18.42
C ASP A 164 4.71 -24.71 18.31
N PRO A 165 5.67 -23.83 18.00
CA PRO A 165 5.53 -22.39 17.77
C PRO A 165 4.82 -22.01 16.45
N VAL A 166 4.09 -20.90 16.48
CA VAL A 166 3.32 -20.38 15.35
C VAL A 166 3.74 -18.95 15.00
N TYR A 167 3.51 -18.56 13.75
CA TYR A 167 3.59 -17.14 13.38
C TYR A 167 2.69 -16.29 14.28
N HIS A 168 3.29 -15.31 14.96
CA HIS A 168 2.59 -14.51 15.96
C HIS A 168 1.33 -13.81 15.43
N GLY A 169 1.36 -13.39 14.16
CA GLY A 169 0.21 -12.81 13.47
C GLY A 169 -0.98 -13.75 13.34
N ALA A 170 -0.77 -15.07 13.22
CA ALA A 170 -1.85 -16.05 13.18
C ALA A 170 -2.60 -16.08 14.51
N ARG A 171 -1.87 -16.20 15.63
CA ARG A 171 -2.48 -16.19 16.99
C ARG A 171 -3.31 -14.94 17.26
N LYS A 172 -3.01 -13.81 16.58
CA LYS A 172 -3.73 -12.55 16.74
C LYS A 172 -4.90 -12.40 15.79
N ALA A 173 -4.87 -13.10 14.66
CA ALA A 173 -5.96 -13.08 13.69
C ALA A 173 -7.15 -13.90 14.17
N PHE A 174 -6.88 -15.01 14.83
CA PHE A 174 -7.85 -15.95 15.38
C PHE A 174 -8.16 -15.66 16.85
#